data_436f79162fc07074995ddcfcfe7ae470
#
_entry.id   436f79162fc07074995ddcfcfe7ae470
#
_cell.length_a   1.000
_cell.length_b   1.000
_cell.length_c   1.000
_cell.angle_alpha   90.00
_cell.angle_beta   90.00
_cell.angle_gamma   90.00
#
_symmetry.space_group_name_H-M   'P 1'
#
loop_
_entity.id
_entity.type
_entity.pdbx_description
1 polymer ?
#
loop_
_entity_poly.entity_id
_entity_poly.type
_entity_poly.pdbx_seq_one_letter_code
_entity_poly.pdbx_strand_id
1 'polypeptide(L)'
;MDNFWTARVTSHIPIKEVSDHVKKEKIIKPIKLINEAMKLNGIESPRVAVQALNPHAEFGTEEKDEIIPAIEEAKKLGIKADGPLPCDTSFITAYKNKNHDCIVGMYHDALQSGLKAFGFDRGVTVQGGLPVPITTPAHGTAFDIAGKNEANLEPTLNSFKIALTMAENKNKK
;
A
#
# COMPACT_ATOMS: atom_id res chain seq x y z
N MET A 1 7.39 10.21 -3.95
CA MET A 1 6.10 10.28 -3.22
C MET A 1 6.44 10.27 -1.75
N ASP A 2 6.45 11.45 -1.16
CA ASP A 2 6.92 11.63 0.20
C ASP A 2 5.99 10.93 1.19
N ASN A 3 6.41 9.80 1.73
CA ASN A 3 5.70 9.01 2.76
C ASN A 3 4.28 8.51 2.42
N PHE A 4 3.86 8.42 1.17
CA PHE A 4 2.60 7.78 0.81
C PHE A 4 2.82 6.30 0.48
N TRP A 5 2.13 5.42 1.18
CA TRP A 5 2.33 3.98 1.09
C TRP A 5 1.15 3.26 0.44
N THR A 6 1.42 2.12 -0.15
CA THR A 6 0.39 1.27 -0.74
C THR A 6 0.50 -0.16 -0.27
N ALA A 7 -0.63 -0.82 -0.06
CA ALA A 7 -0.72 -2.26 0.11
C ALA A 7 -1.84 -2.82 -0.77
N ARG A 8 -1.86 -4.11 -1.00
CA ARG A 8 -2.84 -4.74 -1.89
C ARG A 8 -3.34 -6.07 -1.38
N VAL A 9 -4.58 -6.38 -1.71
CA VAL A 9 -5.25 -7.63 -1.33
C VAL A 9 -4.81 -8.76 -2.24
N THR A 10 -4.77 -8.49 -3.56
CA THR A 10 -4.32 -9.47 -4.56
C THR A 10 -3.09 -9.00 -5.30
N SER A 11 -2.23 -9.93 -5.70
CA SER A 11 -1.01 -9.67 -6.46
C SER A 11 -0.67 -10.89 -7.33
N HIS A 12 -0.27 -10.66 -8.56
CA HIS A 12 0.20 -11.68 -9.51
C HIS A 12 -0.78 -12.85 -9.72
N ILE A 13 -2.07 -12.56 -9.74
CA ILE A 13 -3.12 -13.50 -10.10
C ILE A 13 -3.87 -13.03 -11.34
N PRO A 14 -4.48 -13.93 -12.12
CA PRO A 14 -5.31 -13.55 -13.26
C PRO A 14 -6.48 -12.65 -12.83
N ILE A 15 -6.79 -11.62 -13.64
CA ILE A 15 -7.87 -10.67 -13.31
C ILE A 15 -9.22 -11.37 -13.05
N LYS A 16 -9.50 -12.47 -13.77
CA LYS A 16 -10.73 -13.24 -13.60
C LYS A 16 -10.90 -13.86 -12.20
N GLU A 17 -9.81 -13.98 -11.44
CA GLU A 17 -9.80 -14.58 -10.10
C GLU A 17 -9.84 -13.54 -8.99
N VAL A 18 -9.73 -12.25 -9.33
CA VAL A 18 -9.60 -11.18 -8.32
C VAL A 18 -10.79 -11.13 -7.39
N SER A 19 -12.01 -11.15 -7.91
CA SER A 19 -13.24 -11.09 -7.10
C SER A 19 -13.32 -12.24 -6.08
N ASP A 20 -12.93 -13.46 -6.47
CA ASP A 20 -12.91 -14.62 -5.58
C ASP A 20 -11.94 -14.47 -4.41
N HIS A 21 -10.93 -13.62 -4.58
CA HIS A 21 -9.92 -13.34 -3.56
C HIS A 21 -10.24 -12.09 -2.72
N VAL A 22 -11.17 -11.24 -3.15
CA VAL A 22 -11.61 -10.06 -2.39
C VAL A 22 -12.61 -10.50 -1.32
N LYS A 23 -12.08 -10.93 -0.18
CA LYS A 23 -12.83 -11.41 0.98
C LYS A 23 -12.45 -10.61 2.22
N LYS A 24 -13.41 -10.35 3.10
CA LYS A 24 -13.24 -9.57 4.34
C LYS A 24 -11.97 -9.96 5.10
N GLU A 25 -11.74 -11.26 5.32
CA GLU A 25 -10.58 -11.77 6.06
C GLU A 25 -9.25 -11.55 5.32
N LYS A 26 -9.30 -11.41 4.00
CA LYS A 26 -8.12 -11.10 3.18
C LYS A 26 -7.87 -9.59 3.10
N ILE A 27 -8.91 -8.77 3.14
CA ILE A 27 -8.82 -7.31 3.09
C ILE A 27 -8.30 -6.73 4.40
N ILE A 28 -8.76 -7.24 5.53
CA ILE A 28 -8.33 -6.74 6.85
C ILE A 28 -6.82 -6.94 7.08
N LYS A 29 -6.21 -7.97 6.50
CA LYS A 29 -4.78 -8.26 6.67
C LYS A 29 -3.88 -7.14 6.15
N PRO A 30 -3.95 -6.70 4.87
CA PRO A 30 -3.13 -5.58 4.39
C PRO A 30 -3.49 -4.24 5.05
N ILE A 31 -4.73 -4.01 5.50
CA ILE A 31 -5.08 -2.82 6.28
C ILE A 31 -4.30 -2.81 7.61
N LYS A 32 -4.29 -3.91 8.34
CA LYS A 32 -3.51 -4.03 9.58
C LYS A 32 -2.02 -3.92 9.32
N LEU A 33 -1.53 -4.60 8.29
CA LEU A 33 -0.12 -4.64 7.93
C LEU A 33 0.43 -3.25 7.60
N ILE A 34 -0.26 -2.49 6.74
CA ILE A 34 0.17 -1.15 6.36
C ILE A 34 0.09 -0.18 7.55
N ASN A 35 -0.95 -0.27 8.36
CA ASN A 35 -1.08 0.53 9.57
C ASN A 35 0.11 0.31 10.53
N GLU A 36 0.48 -0.94 10.80
CA GLU A 36 1.61 -1.27 11.67
C GLU A 36 2.96 -0.86 11.05
N ALA A 37 3.16 -1.09 9.75
CA ALA A 37 4.37 -0.69 9.07
C ALA A 37 4.56 0.83 9.07
N MET A 38 3.50 1.60 8.88
CA MET A 38 3.55 3.06 8.94
C MET A 38 3.80 3.58 10.36
N LYS A 39 3.24 2.93 11.38
CA LYS A 39 3.56 3.26 12.78
C LYS A 39 5.04 3.02 13.08
N LEU A 40 5.61 1.92 12.59
CA LEU A 40 7.05 1.69 12.70
C LEU A 40 7.87 2.72 11.93
N ASN A 41 7.35 3.26 10.84
CA ASN A 41 7.98 4.35 10.09
C ASN A 41 7.74 5.75 10.69
N GLY A 42 7.15 5.85 11.88
CA GLY A 42 7.00 7.09 12.63
C GLY A 42 5.69 7.85 12.45
N ILE A 43 4.70 7.26 11.77
CA ILE A 43 3.35 7.84 11.67
C ILE A 43 2.48 7.25 12.77
N GLU A 44 2.27 7.98 13.85
CA GLU A 44 1.57 7.48 15.05
C GLU A 44 0.14 6.97 14.77
N SER A 45 -0.58 7.65 13.89
CA SER A 45 -1.98 7.37 13.59
C SER A 45 -2.28 7.42 12.09
N PRO A 46 -1.84 6.40 11.31
CA PRO A 46 -2.01 6.38 9.88
C PRO A 46 -3.49 6.43 9.46
N ARG A 47 -3.79 7.22 8.43
CA ARG A 47 -5.10 7.30 7.78
C ARG A 47 -5.07 6.42 6.55
N VAL A 48 -5.82 5.33 6.59
CA VAL A 48 -5.80 4.27 5.58
C VAL A 48 -6.98 4.45 4.63
N ALA A 49 -6.73 4.80 3.38
CA ALA A 49 -7.74 4.71 2.34
C ALA A 49 -7.89 3.25 1.86
N VAL A 50 -9.10 2.81 1.58
CA VAL A 50 -9.38 1.48 0.99
C VAL A 50 -10.08 1.69 -0.35
N GLN A 51 -9.49 1.16 -1.43
CA GLN A 51 -10.10 1.22 -2.76
C GLN A 51 -11.30 0.28 -2.86
N ALA A 52 -12.25 0.64 -3.72
CA ALA A 52 -13.25 -0.26 -4.23
C ALA A 52 -12.61 -1.30 -5.19
N LEU A 53 -13.34 -2.35 -5.51
CA LEU A 53 -13.04 -3.26 -6.60
C LEU A 53 -13.75 -2.81 -7.88
N ASN A 54 -15.04 -2.52 -7.75
CA ASN A 54 -15.91 -2.20 -8.88
C ASN A 54 -15.93 -0.70 -9.22
N PRO A 55 -16.27 -0.33 -10.46
CA PRO A 55 -16.38 1.07 -10.87
C PRO A 55 -17.32 1.86 -9.95
N HIS A 56 -16.91 3.07 -9.60
CA HIS A 56 -17.66 4.00 -8.71
C HIS A 56 -18.00 3.46 -7.33
N ALA A 57 -17.39 2.34 -6.90
CA ALA A 57 -17.75 1.57 -5.70
C ALA A 57 -19.17 0.98 -5.79
N GLU A 58 -19.61 0.69 -7.00
CA GLU A 58 -20.94 0.15 -7.35
C GLU A 58 -20.79 -0.98 -8.37
N PHE A 59 -21.88 -1.46 -8.96
CA PHE A 59 -21.92 -2.47 -10.03
C PHE A 59 -21.46 -3.89 -9.64
N GLY A 60 -21.18 -4.13 -8.38
CA GLY A 60 -20.85 -5.44 -7.82
C GLY A 60 -21.37 -5.56 -6.40
N THR A 61 -21.11 -6.69 -5.75
CA THR A 61 -21.49 -6.92 -4.36
C THR A 61 -20.31 -6.88 -3.40
N GLU A 62 -19.09 -6.95 -3.89
CA GLU A 62 -17.85 -7.03 -3.10
C GLU A 62 -17.70 -5.84 -2.15
N GLU A 63 -18.13 -4.66 -2.56
CA GLU A 63 -18.09 -3.46 -1.72
C GLU A 63 -18.93 -3.66 -0.47
N LYS A 64 -20.20 -4.08 -0.66
CA LYS A 64 -21.17 -4.25 0.42
C LYS A 64 -20.85 -5.47 1.27
N ASP A 65 -20.52 -6.58 0.61
CA ASP A 65 -20.44 -7.89 1.27
C ASP A 65 -19.08 -8.13 1.93
N GLU A 66 -18.00 -7.48 1.43
CA GLU A 66 -16.63 -7.78 1.84
C GLU A 66 -15.83 -6.54 2.24
N ILE A 67 -15.81 -5.46 1.41
CA ILE A 67 -14.91 -4.31 1.62
C ILE A 67 -15.40 -3.45 2.78
N ILE A 68 -16.67 -3.05 2.78
CA ILE A 68 -17.26 -2.25 3.87
C ILE A 68 -17.16 -2.99 5.21
N PRO A 69 -17.52 -4.29 5.31
CA PRO A 69 -17.33 -5.04 6.54
C PRO A 69 -15.87 -5.12 7.04
N ALA A 70 -14.89 -5.18 6.12
CA ALA A 70 -13.48 -5.16 6.49
C ALA A 70 -13.05 -3.79 7.04
N ILE A 71 -13.51 -2.68 6.42
CA ILE A 71 -13.27 -1.32 6.89
C ILE A 71 -13.85 -1.12 8.29
N GLU A 72 -15.09 -1.56 8.51
CA GLU A 72 -15.75 -1.44 9.81
C GLU A 72 -15.03 -2.27 10.89
N GLU A 73 -14.52 -3.43 10.54
CA GLU A 73 -13.69 -4.21 11.46
C GLU A 73 -12.36 -3.52 11.77
N ALA A 74 -11.71 -2.92 10.77
CA ALA A 74 -10.51 -2.13 10.98
C ALA A 74 -10.75 -0.96 11.96
N LYS A 75 -11.87 -0.25 11.81
CA LYS A 75 -12.28 0.82 12.72
C LYS A 75 -12.49 0.31 14.17
N LYS A 76 -13.12 -0.85 14.36
CA LYS A 76 -13.28 -1.48 15.67
C LYS A 76 -11.94 -1.82 16.34
N LEU A 77 -10.91 -2.07 15.54
CA LEU A 77 -9.53 -2.31 16.00
C LEU A 77 -8.74 -1.00 16.23
N GLY A 78 -9.39 0.17 16.12
CA GLY A 78 -8.77 1.47 16.33
C GLY A 78 -7.94 1.96 15.13
N ILE A 79 -8.07 1.35 13.94
CA ILE A 79 -7.41 1.78 12.71
C ILE A 79 -8.30 2.83 12.02
N LYS A 80 -7.70 3.97 11.65
CA LYS A 80 -8.39 5.00 10.87
C LYS A 80 -8.50 4.58 9.41
N ALA A 81 -9.42 3.70 9.11
CA ALA A 81 -9.70 3.24 7.75
C ALA A 81 -10.92 3.94 7.16
N ASP A 82 -10.86 4.31 5.88
CA ASP A 82 -11.93 5.01 5.14
C ASP A 82 -12.06 4.48 3.72
N GLY A 83 -13.28 4.50 3.19
CA GLY A 83 -13.63 3.97 1.87
C GLY A 83 -14.97 3.22 1.88
N PRO A 84 -15.27 2.43 0.84
CA PRO A 84 -14.47 2.18 -0.37
C PRO A 84 -14.38 3.41 -1.29
N LEU A 85 -13.18 3.74 -1.73
CA LEU A 85 -12.96 4.83 -2.67
C LEU A 85 -12.93 4.29 -4.12
N PRO A 86 -13.63 4.91 -5.09
CA PRO A 86 -13.52 4.53 -6.49
C PRO A 86 -12.07 4.54 -6.96
N CYS A 87 -11.61 3.49 -7.65
CA CYS A 87 -10.20 3.31 -8.02
C CYS A 87 -9.64 4.45 -8.86
N ASP A 88 -10.43 4.97 -9.81
CA ASP A 88 -10.03 6.02 -10.74
C ASP A 88 -9.74 7.38 -10.08
N THR A 89 -10.41 7.67 -8.96
CA THR A 89 -10.25 8.93 -8.22
C THR A 89 -9.52 8.78 -6.89
N SER A 90 -9.26 7.55 -6.46
CA SER A 90 -8.70 7.24 -5.14
C SER A 90 -7.36 7.90 -4.85
N PHE A 91 -6.44 7.95 -5.83
CA PHE A 91 -5.15 8.64 -5.67
C PHE A 91 -5.29 10.16 -5.60
N ILE A 92 -6.26 10.74 -6.29
CA ILE A 92 -6.56 12.16 -6.18
C ILE A 92 -7.06 12.44 -4.75
N THR A 93 -8.04 11.67 -4.31
CA THR A 93 -8.66 11.84 -2.99
C THR A 93 -7.68 11.57 -1.85
N ALA A 94 -6.95 10.47 -1.90
CA ALA A 94 -6.09 10.03 -0.82
C ALA A 94 -4.75 10.79 -0.80
N TYR A 95 -4.02 10.81 -1.91
CA TYR A 95 -2.67 11.35 -2.00
C TYR A 95 -2.64 12.83 -2.34
N LYS A 96 -3.24 13.25 -3.47
CA LYS A 96 -3.15 14.63 -3.95
C LYS A 96 -3.81 15.61 -2.99
N ASN A 97 -4.99 15.26 -2.45
CA ASN A 97 -5.70 16.08 -1.47
C ASN A 97 -5.19 15.89 -0.03
N LYS A 98 -4.19 15.02 0.17
CA LYS A 98 -3.58 14.71 1.49
C LYS A 98 -4.58 14.26 2.56
N ASN A 99 -5.65 13.60 2.17
CA ASN A 99 -6.66 13.12 3.10
C ASN A 99 -6.21 11.85 3.83
N HIS A 100 -5.32 11.06 3.21
CA HIS A 100 -4.82 9.80 3.75
C HIS A 100 -3.30 9.70 3.65
N ASP A 101 -2.73 8.81 4.43
CA ASP A 101 -1.28 8.56 4.47
C ASP A 101 -0.90 7.32 3.67
N CYS A 102 -1.87 6.45 3.42
CA CYS A 102 -1.68 5.23 2.64
C CYS A 102 -2.99 4.76 1.99
N ILE A 103 -2.86 3.81 1.06
CA ILE A 103 -3.99 3.25 0.33
C ILE A 103 -3.86 1.72 0.20
N VAL A 104 -4.96 1.00 0.42
CA VAL A 104 -5.08 -0.44 0.21
C VAL A 104 -5.95 -0.68 -1.01
N GLY A 105 -5.38 -1.31 -2.03
CA GLY A 105 -6.09 -1.65 -3.28
C GLY A 105 -6.48 -3.12 -3.36
N MET A 106 -7.53 -3.41 -4.10
CA MET A 106 -8.02 -4.78 -4.28
C MET A 106 -7.23 -5.54 -5.34
N TYR A 107 -6.83 -4.85 -6.41
CA TYR A 107 -6.17 -5.42 -7.59
C TYR A 107 -4.85 -4.73 -7.90
N HIS A 108 -3.85 -5.52 -8.31
CA HIS A 108 -2.49 -5.07 -8.57
C HIS A 108 -2.42 -3.89 -9.53
N ASP A 109 -3.00 -3.99 -10.74
CA ASP A 109 -2.81 -2.96 -11.77
C ASP A 109 -3.61 -1.69 -11.49
N ALA A 110 -4.78 -1.79 -10.88
CA ALA A 110 -5.54 -0.62 -10.44
C ALA A 110 -4.73 0.26 -9.46
N LEU A 111 -4.03 -0.39 -8.54
CA LEU A 111 -3.20 0.31 -7.56
C LEU A 111 -1.85 0.77 -8.14
N GLN A 112 -1.16 -0.12 -8.85
CA GLN A 112 0.20 0.15 -9.36
C GLN A 112 0.22 1.17 -10.49
N SER A 113 -0.82 1.23 -11.33
CA SER A 113 -0.93 2.23 -12.38
C SER A 113 -0.98 3.64 -11.79
N GLY A 114 -1.81 3.86 -10.78
CA GLY A 114 -1.85 5.13 -10.06
C GLY A 114 -0.53 5.46 -9.37
N LEU A 115 0.04 4.50 -8.63
CA LEU A 115 1.32 4.67 -7.93
C LEU A 115 2.44 5.08 -8.89
N LYS A 116 2.58 4.40 -10.01
CA LYS A 116 3.63 4.68 -10.99
C LYS A 116 3.43 6.01 -11.73
N ALA A 117 2.17 6.40 -11.98
CA ALA A 117 1.87 7.69 -12.59
C ALA A 117 2.26 8.89 -11.70
N PHE A 118 2.23 8.71 -10.38
CA PHE A 118 2.58 9.77 -9.42
C PHE A 118 4.06 9.78 -8.98
N GLY A 119 4.84 8.76 -9.26
CA GLY A 119 6.27 8.75 -8.94
C GLY A 119 6.84 7.36 -8.69
N PHE A 120 7.41 6.76 -9.73
CA PHE A 120 8.03 5.45 -9.67
C PHE A 120 9.52 5.48 -9.31
N ASP A 121 10.19 6.57 -9.62
CA ASP A 121 11.64 6.76 -9.55
C ASP A 121 12.24 6.71 -8.14
N ARG A 122 11.42 6.78 -7.11
CA ARG A 122 11.82 6.75 -5.69
C ARG A 122 11.19 5.60 -4.90
N GLY A 123 10.55 4.67 -5.60
CA GLY A 123 9.76 3.61 -4.99
C GLY A 123 10.58 2.65 -4.13
N VAL A 124 10.01 2.27 -2.98
CA VAL A 124 10.56 1.28 -2.05
C VAL A 124 9.51 0.21 -1.80
N THR A 125 9.94 -1.04 -1.79
CA THR A 125 9.12 -2.16 -1.34
C THR A 125 9.47 -2.48 0.11
N VAL A 126 8.46 -2.50 0.98
CA VAL A 126 8.59 -2.89 2.39
C VAL A 126 7.88 -4.22 2.59
N GLN A 127 8.59 -5.20 3.14
CA GLN A 127 8.01 -6.48 3.52
C GLN A 127 7.56 -6.41 4.99
N GLY A 128 6.26 -6.23 5.19
CA GLY A 128 5.69 -6.14 6.52
C GLY A 128 5.42 -7.49 7.18
N GLY A 129 5.15 -7.46 8.49
CA GLY A 129 4.81 -8.68 9.26
C GLY A 129 6.00 -9.55 9.64
N LEU A 130 7.23 -9.12 9.39
CA LEU A 130 8.44 -9.85 9.71
C LEU A 130 9.07 -9.39 11.03
N PRO A 131 9.86 -10.25 11.70
CA PRO A 131 10.54 -9.89 12.95
C PRO A 131 11.54 -8.75 12.80
N VAL A 132 12.07 -8.54 11.60
CA VAL A 132 13.00 -7.46 11.26
C VAL A 132 12.48 -6.68 10.06
N PRO A 133 12.76 -5.36 9.95
CA PRO A 133 12.44 -4.60 8.75
C PRO A 133 13.21 -5.14 7.55
N ILE A 134 12.51 -5.45 6.47
CA ILE A 134 13.10 -5.80 5.18
C ILE A 134 12.55 -4.83 4.14
N THR A 135 13.46 -4.12 3.49
CA THR A 135 13.12 -3.14 2.46
C THR A 135 14.00 -3.34 1.24
N THR A 136 13.45 -3.10 0.06
CA THR A 136 14.19 -3.14 -1.21
C THR A 136 13.78 -1.97 -2.09
N PRO A 137 14.66 -1.48 -2.97
CA PRO A 137 14.21 -0.57 -4.02
C PRO A 137 13.16 -1.25 -4.90
N ALA A 138 12.21 -0.48 -5.43
CA ALA A 138 11.10 -0.99 -6.22
C ALA A 138 11.41 -1.15 -7.72
N HIS A 139 12.69 -1.17 -8.09
CA HIS A 139 13.14 -1.40 -9.47
C HIS A 139 13.72 -2.81 -9.64
N GLY A 140 13.85 -3.24 -10.90
CA GLY A 140 14.48 -4.51 -11.26
C GLY A 140 16.02 -4.45 -11.18
N THR A 141 16.66 -5.51 -11.67
CA THR A 141 18.12 -5.69 -11.63
C THR A 141 18.91 -4.77 -12.56
N ALA A 142 18.25 -4.16 -13.55
CA ALA A 142 18.82 -3.16 -14.48
C ALA A 142 20.16 -3.59 -15.10
N PHE A 143 20.24 -4.83 -15.60
CA PHE A 143 21.47 -5.38 -16.22
C PHE A 143 21.97 -4.57 -17.41
N ASP A 144 21.07 -3.87 -18.10
CA ASP A 144 21.35 -3.00 -19.24
C ASP A 144 22.26 -1.84 -18.93
N ILE A 145 22.29 -1.38 -17.68
CA ILE A 145 23.15 -0.28 -17.20
C ILE A 145 24.29 -0.77 -16.28
N ALA A 146 24.45 -2.09 -16.13
CA ALA A 146 25.50 -2.64 -15.27
C ALA A 146 26.91 -2.18 -15.75
N GLY A 147 27.74 -1.68 -14.85
CA GLY A 147 29.06 -1.17 -15.14
C GLY A 147 29.15 0.21 -15.82
N LYS A 148 28.01 0.86 -16.14
CA LYS A 148 27.97 2.18 -16.79
C LYS A 148 27.97 3.36 -15.82
N ASN A 149 27.83 3.13 -14.52
CA ASN A 149 27.73 4.16 -13.49
C ASN A 149 26.55 5.15 -13.69
N GLU A 150 25.42 4.63 -14.22
CA GLU A 150 24.20 5.39 -14.55
C GLU A 150 23.05 5.09 -13.59
N ALA A 151 23.23 4.21 -12.61
CA ALA A 151 22.19 3.77 -11.70
C ALA A 151 21.67 4.92 -10.81
N ASN A 152 20.33 5.04 -10.71
CA ASN A 152 19.71 5.93 -9.73
C ASN A 152 19.84 5.34 -8.32
N LEU A 153 20.57 6.02 -7.43
CA LEU A 153 20.80 5.57 -6.05
C LEU A 153 19.63 5.91 -5.10
N GLU A 154 18.72 6.81 -5.46
CA GLU A 154 17.66 7.27 -4.54
C GLU A 154 16.77 6.15 -3.99
N PRO A 155 16.26 5.19 -4.80
CA PRO A 155 15.43 4.11 -4.26
C PRO A 155 16.17 3.25 -3.22
N THR A 156 17.47 2.98 -3.45
CA THR A 156 18.28 2.20 -2.51
C THR A 156 18.53 2.97 -1.21
N LEU A 157 18.86 4.26 -1.31
CA LEU A 157 19.04 5.11 -0.15
C LEU A 157 17.75 5.28 0.66
N ASN A 158 16.61 5.45 -0.01
CA ASN A 158 15.29 5.53 0.64
C ASN A 158 14.93 4.21 1.32
N SER A 159 15.21 3.09 0.66
CA SER A 159 15.02 1.76 1.23
C SER A 159 15.81 1.60 2.54
N PHE A 160 17.09 1.97 2.54
CA PHE A 160 17.92 1.94 3.74
C PHE A 160 17.39 2.85 4.86
N LYS A 161 17.01 4.09 4.54
CA LYS A 161 16.44 5.03 5.53
C LYS A 161 15.18 4.52 6.18
N ILE A 162 14.26 3.93 5.39
CA ILE A 162 13.02 3.35 5.92
C ILE A 162 13.35 2.18 6.85
N ALA A 163 14.24 1.26 6.44
CA ALA A 163 14.63 0.13 7.29
C ALA A 163 15.24 0.60 8.62
N LEU A 164 16.11 1.60 8.58
CA LEU A 164 16.74 2.18 9.77
C LEU A 164 15.67 2.78 10.72
N THR A 165 14.79 3.64 10.19
CA THR A 165 13.71 4.26 10.98
C THR A 165 12.81 3.21 11.63
N MET A 166 12.41 2.19 10.87
CA MET A 166 11.57 1.12 11.39
C MET A 166 12.28 0.30 12.48
N ALA A 167 13.58 0.02 12.33
CA ALA A 167 14.37 -0.71 13.32
C ALA A 167 14.53 0.10 14.60
N GLU A 168 14.87 1.38 14.52
CA GLU A 168 14.98 2.28 15.66
C GLU A 168 13.67 2.40 16.45
N ASN A 169 12.56 2.58 15.76
CA ASN A 169 11.25 2.69 16.40
C ASN A 169 10.75 1.36 17.00
N LYS A 170 11.17 0.23 16.44
CA LYS A 170 10.87 -1.08 17.01
C LYS A 170 11.61 -1.33 18.33
N ASN A 171 12.86 -0.87 18.44
CA ASN A 171 13.67 -1.04 19.64
C ASN A 171 13.27 -0.10 20.79
N LYS A 172 12.43 0.92 20.51
CA LYS A 172 11.88 1.83 21.54
C LYS A 172 10.60 1.31 22.23
N LYS A 173 10.01 0.23 21.69
CA LYS A 173 8.81 -0.44 22.24
C LYS A 173 9.22 -1.62 23.10
#